data_229f443fc5beba86e918d41ac2268bd8
#
_entry.id   229f443fc5beba86e918d41ac2268bd8
#
_cell.length_a   1.000
_cell.length_b   1.000
_cell.length_c   1.000
_cell.angle_alpha   90.00
_cell.angle_beta   90.00
_cell.angle_gamma   90.00
#
_symmetry.space_group_name_H-M   'P 1'
#
loop_
_entity.id
_entity.type
_entity.pdbx_description
1 polymer ?
#
loop_
_entity_poly.entity_id
_entity_poly.type
_entity_poly.pdbx_seq_one_letter_code
_entity_poly.pdbx_strand_id
1 'polypeptide(L)'
;MANEIWTIKRCLEWTKEYLAERGEEHPRLSAEWLLCAATGLARIDLYMRMDETLDAAQLETMHAAVVRRAKGEPLQYITGSTQFRMIDVACAPGVLIPRPETEMLVEEVLNYLDAEVLSPEAAARQRVELPWNDEVEQARKAEAALADERAAAERRAR
;
A
#
# COMPACT_ATOMS: atom_id res chain seq x y z
N MET A 1 -6.39 -5.82 -44.17
CA MET A 1 -7.11 -5.51 -42.91
C MET A 1 -6.41 -4.31 -42.29
N ALA A 2 -7.11 -3.21 -42.11
CA ALA A 2 -6.53 -2.00 -41.53
C ALA A 2 -6.02 -2.35 -40.13
N ASN A 3 -4.74 -2.09 -39.88
CA ASN A 3 -4.13 -2.26 -38.56
C ASN A 3 -4.77 -1.21 -37.65
N GLU A 4 -5.84 -1.55 -36.93
CA GLU A 4 -6.50 -0.60 -36.04
C GLU A 4 -5.55 -0.22 -34.91
N ILE A 5 -5.23 1.06 -34.85
CA ILE A 5 -4.37 1.61 -33.81
C ILE A 5 -5.17 1.66 -32.50
N TRP A 6 -4.68 0.97 -31.48
CA TRP A 6 -5.23 0.97 -30.14
C TRP A 6 -4.47 1.93 -29.25
N THR A 7 -5.11 3.04 -28.90
CA THR A 7 -4.60 3.97 -27.88
C THR A 7 -5.12 3.57 -26.49
N ILE A 8 -4.46 4.08 -25.45
CA ILE A 8 -4.90 3.91 -24.04
C ILE A 8 -6.38 4.32 -23.90
N LYS A 9 -6.76 5.48 -24.44
CA LYS A 9 -8.14 5.98 -24.42
C LYS A 9 -9.11 4.99 -25.06
N ARG A 10 -8.82 4.56 -26.26
CA ARG A 10 -9.68 3.63 -26.99
C ARG A 10 -9.84 2.30 -26.26
N CYS A 11 -8.75 1.77 -25.73
CA CYS A 11 -8.76 0.53 -24.98
C CYS A 11 -9.58 0.66 -23.68
N LEU A 12 -9.44 1.77 -22.96
CA LEU A 12 -10.19 2.07 -21.76
C LEU A 12 -11.70 2.15 -22.04
N GLU A 13 -12.10 2.91 -23.06
CA GLU A 13 -13.51 3.09 -23.42
C GLU A 13 -14.13 1.76 -23.86
N TRP A 14 -13.47 1.04 -24.73
CA TRP A 14 -13.95 -0.27 -25.20
C TRP A 14 -14.10 -1.28 -24.04
N THR A 15 -13.09 -1.35 -23.18
CA THR A 15 -13.11 -2.28 -22.04
C THR A 15 -14.23 -1.94 -21.06
N LYS A 16 -14.41 -0.66 -20.77
CA LYS A 16 -15.51 -0.18 -19.92
C LYS A 16 -16.87 -0.61 -20.46
N GLU A 17 -17.13 -0.39 -21.76
CA GLU A 17 -18.38 -0.77 -22.40
C GLU A 17 -18.57 -2.29 -22.41
N TYR A 18 -17.53 -3.03 -22.78
CA TYR A 18 -17.56 -4.49 -22.81
C TYR A 18 -17.85 -5.12 -21.45
N LEU A 19 -17.27 -4.61 -20.38
CA LEU A 19 -17.51 -5.10 -19.02
C LEU A 19 -18.89 -4.68 -18.49
N ALA A 20 -19.35 -3.46 -18.81
CA ALA A 20 -20.68 -2.97 -18.45
C ALA A 20 -21.79 -3.85 -19.03
N GLU A 21 -21.68 -4.23 -20.30
CA GLU A 21 -22.63 -5.15 -20.97
C GLU A 21 -22.69 -6.55 -20.31
N ARG A 22 -21.66 -6.94 -19.54
CA ARG A 22 -21.58 -8.20 -18.81
C ARG A 22 -21.93 -8.12 -17.34
N GLY A 23 -22.49 -6.99 -16.93
CA GLY A 23 -22.96 -6.80 -15.55
C GLY A 23 -21.88 -6.46 -14.54
N GLU A 24 -20.72 -5.98 -15.01
CA GLU A 24 -19.71 -5.44 -14.10
C GLU A 24 -20.25 -4.22 -13.35
N GLU A 25 -20.18 -4.24 -12.03
CA GLU A 25 -20.71 -3.17 -11.18
C GLU A 25 -19.92 -1.86 -11.31
N HIS A 26 -18.60 -1.99 -11.44
CA HIS A 26 -17.68 -0.86 -11.56
C HIS A 26 -16.80 -0.95 -12.81
N PRO A 27 -17.38 -0.90 -14.03
CA PRO A 27 -16.67 -1.23 -15.26
C PRO A 27 -15.52 -0.27 -15.57
N ARG A 28 -15.65 1.00 -15.24
CA ARG A 28 -14.58 1.99 -15.42
C ARG A 28 -13.39 1.70 -14.51
N LEU A 29 -13.65 1.44 -13.24
CA LEU A 29 -12.60 1.13 -12.27
C LEU A 29 -11.86 -0.15 -12.67
N SER A 30 -12.59 -1.19 -13.05
CA SER A 30 -12.00 -2.44 -13.53
C SER A 30 -11.13 -2.22 -14.78
N ALA A 31 -11.59 -1.45 -15.76
CA ALA A 31 -10.84 -1.14 -16.97
C ALA A 31 -9.53 -0.38 -16.67
N GLU A 32 -9.59 0.62 -15.78
CA GLU A 32 -8.41 1.38 -15.36
C GLU A 32 -7.35 0.49 -14.69
N TRP A 33 -7.77 -0.36 -13.75
CA TRP A 33 -6.85 -1.26 -13.05
C TRP A 33 -6.23 -2.32 -13.98
N LEU A 34 -7.02 -2.86 -14.90
CA LEU A 34 -6.51 -3.81 -15.90
C LEU A 34 -5.49 -3.15 -16.84
N LEU A 35 -5.74 -1.91 -17.27
CA LEU A 35 -4.79 -1.14 -18.05
C LEU A 35 -3.51 -0.81 -17.28
N CYS A 36 -3.62 -0.42 -16.01
CA CYS A 36 -2.44 -0.22 -15.16
C CYS A 36 -1.59 -1.48 -15.09
N ALA A 37 -2.22 -2.65 -14.88
CA ALA A 37 -1.51 -3.92 -14.83
C ALA A 37 -0.86 -4.32 -16.16
N ALA A 38 -1.52 -4.04 -17.30
CA ALA A 38 -1.01 -4.37 -18.63
C ALA A 38 0.11 -3.42 -19.08
N THR A 39 0.08 -2.15 -18.68
CA THR A 39 1.04 -1.13 -19.11
C THR A 39 2.16 -0.86 -18.11
N GLY A 40 1.97 -1.22 -16.84
CA GLY A 40 2.86 -0.83 -15.74
C GLY A 40 2.75 0.65 -15.34
N LEU A 41 1.78 1.39 -15.89
CA LEU A 41 1.57 2.81 -15.61
C LEU A 41 0.74 2.99 -14.33
N ALA A 42 1.03 4.06 -13.60
CA ALA A 42 0.15 4.51 -12.54
C ALA A 42 -1.18 5.06 -13.13
N ARG A 43 -2.25 5.02 -12.35
CA ARG A 43 -3.57 5.45 -12.80
C ARG A 43 -3.58 6.90 -13.32
N ILE A 44 -2.83 7.80 -12.70
CA ILE A 44 -2.71 9.18 -13.15
C ILE A 44 -2.02 9.28 -14.52
N ASP A 45 -1.02 8.42 -14.77
CA ASP A 45 -0.26 8.42 -16.01
C ASP A 45 -1.11 7.93 -17.19
N LEU A 46 -2.09 7.04 -16.97
CA LEU A 46 -3.04 6.66 -18.01
C LEU A 46 -3.78 7.88 -18.57
N TYR A 47 -4.19 8.80 -17.70
CA TYR A 47 -4.89 10.01 -18.10
C TYR A 47 -3.99 11.04 -18.76
N MET A 48 -2.72 11.08 -18.38
CA MET A 48 -1.73 11.96 -19.00
C MET A 48 -1.30 11.47 -20.40
N ARG A 49 -1.47 10.17 -20.68
CA ARG A 49 -0.97 9.50 -21.89
C ARG A 49 -2.08 8.86 -22.73
N MET A 50 -3.30 9.40 -22.68
CA MET A 50 -4.50 8.83 -23.32
C MET A 50 -4.33 8.55 -24.83
N ASP A 51 -3.54 9.35 -25.52
CA ASP A 51 -3.33 9.25 -26.96
C ASP A 51 -2.13 8.33 -27.34
N GLU A 52 -1.39 7.82 -26.36
CA GLU A 52 -0.31 6.86 -26.60
C GLU A 52 -0.87 5.51 -27.08
N THR A 53 -0.15 4.88 -27.99
CA THR A 53 -0.53 3.59 -28.55
C THR A 53 -0.03 2.45 -27.66
N LEU A 54 -0.86 1.44 -27.49
CA LEU A 54 -0.49 0.19 -26.82
C LEU A 54 0.25 -0.73 -27.82
N ASP A 55 1.29 -1.36 -27.34
CA ASP A 55 1.99 -2.39 -28.12
C ASP A 55 1.25 -3.73 -28.12
N ALA A 56 1.73 -4.66 -28.94
CA ALA A 56 1.08 -5.98 -29.09
C ALA A 56 1.08 -6.80 -27.80
N ALA A 57 2.14 -6.72 -26.98
CA ALA A 57 2.24 -7.47 -25.74
C ALA A 57 1.29 -6.89 -24.66
N GLN A 58 1.17 -5.57 -24.60
CA GLN A 58 0.21 -4.89 -23.72
C GLN A 58 -1.23 -5.23 -24.11
N LEU A 59 -1.55 -5.25 -25.40
CA LEU A 59 -2.88 -5.61 -25.90
C LEU A 59 -3.21 -7.08 -25.62
N GLU A 60 -2.27 -8.00 -25.76
CA GLU A 60 -2.46 -9.41 -25.43
C GLU A 60 -2.71 -9.59 -23.93
N THR A 61 -1.92 -8.95 -23.09
CA THR A 61 -2.09 -8.96 -21.63
C THR A 61 -3.46 -8.39 -21.24
N MET A 62 -3.84 -7.26 -21.83
CA MET A 62 -5.13 -6.63 -21.59
C MET A 62 -6.30 -7.53 -22.02
N HIS A 63 -6.22 -8.14 -23.21
CA HIS A 63 -7.24 -9.05 -23.70
C HIS A 63 -7.44 -10.23 -22.75
N ALA A 64 -6.35 -10.89 -22.34
CA ALA A 64 -6.42 -12.01 -21.40
C ALA A 64 -7.05 -11.58 -20.06
N ALA A 65 -6.68 -10.43 -19.54
CA ALA A 65 -7.19 -9.87 -18.28
C ALA A 65 -8.70 -9.54 -18.38
N VAL A 66 -9.14 -8.91 -19.47
CA VAL A 66 -10.55 -8.60 -19.72
C VAL A 66 -11.41 -9.86 -19.82
N VAL A 67 -10.93 -10.90 -20.50
CA VAL A 67 -11.64 -12.18 -20.61
C VAL A 67 -11.80 -12.85 -19.24
N ARG A 68 -10.78 -12.80 -18.39
CA ARG A 68 -10.84 -13.31 -17.01
C ARG A 68 -11.86 -12.52 -16.19
N ARG A 69 -11.81 -11.20 -16.25
CA ARG A 69 -12.75 -10.31 -15.52
C ARG A 69 -14.19 -10.52 -15.97
N ALA A 70 -14.43 -10.64 -17.27
CA ALA A 70 -15.75 -10.91 -17.84
C ALA A 70 -16.36 -12.25 -17.40
N LYS A 71 -15.54 -13.20 -16.94
CA LYS A 71 -15.98 -14.47 -16.33
C LYS A 71 -16.24 -14.36 -14.83
N GLY A 72 -16.13 -13.16 -14.24
CA GLY A 72 -16.36 -12.91 -12.83
C GLY A 72 -15.14 -13.11 -11.93
N GLU A 73 -13.94 -13.32 -12.49
CA GLU A 73 -12.73 -13.43 -11.67
C GLU A 73 -12.46 -12.10 -10.93
N PRO A 74 -12.15 -12.14 -9.61
CA PRO A 74 -11.84 -10.94 -8.86
C PRO A 74 -10.69 -10.14 -9.48
N LEU A 75 -10.85 -8.81 -9.52
CA LEU A 75 -9.87 -7.92 -10.11
C LEU A 75 -8.48 -8.11 -9.50
N GLN A 76 -8.41 -8.26 -8.18
CA GLN A 76 -7.17 -8.44 -7.41
C GLN A 76 -6.43 -9.74 -7.75
N TYR A 77 -7.15 -10.79 -8.16
CA TYR A 77 -6.50 -12.03 -8.63
C TYR A 77 -5.96 -11.88 -10.05
N ILE A 78 -6.55 -10.99 -10.85
CA ILE A 78 -6.09 -10.72 -12.21
C ILE A 78 -4.85 -9.82 -12.16
N THR A 79 -4.88 -8.76 -11.34
CA THR A 79 -3.77 -7.81 -11.18
C THR A 79 -2.64 -8.32 -10.29
N GLY A 80 -2.92 -9.36 -9.46
CA GLY A 80 -1.94 -10.00 -8.58
C GLY A 80 -1.71 -9.29 -7.26
N SER A 81 -2.32 -8.12 -7.02
CA SER A 81 -2.15 -7.37 -5.79
C SER A 81 -3.35 -6.47 -5.47
N THR A 82 -3.43 -6.03 -4.23
CA THR A 82 -4.33 -4.96 -3.79
C THR A 82 -3.64 -4.13 -2.72
N GLN A 83 -4.06 -2.88 -2.59
CA GLN A 83 -3.59 -2.02 -1.52
C GLN A 83 -4.37 -2.33 -0.24
N PHE A 84 -3.66 -2.44 0.87
CA PHE A 84 -4.20 -2.52 2.22
C PHE A 84 -3.52 -1.45 3.06
N ARG A 85 -4.26 -0.37 3.37
CA ARG A 85 -3.69 0.84 3.97
C ARG A 85 -2.50 1.37 3.14
N MET A 86 -1.30 1.36 3.70
CA MET A 86 -0.07 1.90 3.08
C MET A 86 0.83 0.80 2.48
N ILE A 87 0.36 -0.45 2.42
CA ILE A 87 1.15 -1.57 1.90
C ILE A 87 0.44 -2.25 0.74
N ASP A 88 1.23 -2.76 -0.20
CA ASP A 88 0.74 -3.62 -1.28
C ASP A 88 0.75 -5.07 -0.82
N VAL A 89 -0.42 -5.72 -0.92
CA VAL A 89 -0.61 -7.12 -0.53
C VAL A 89 -0.77 -7.97 -1.79
N ALA A 90 0.04 -8.99 -1.94
CA ALA A 90 -0.08 -9.93 -3.03
C ALA A 90 -1.39 -10.75 -2.93
N CYS A 91 -2.11 -10.87 -4.04
CA CYS A 91 -3.37 -11.59 -4.14
C CYS A 91 -3.27 -12.70 -5.17
N ALA A 92 -3.69 -13.91 -4.77
CA ALA A 92 -3.75 -15.08 -5.66
C ALA A 92 -4.99 -15.91 -5.35
N PRO A 93 -5.47 -16.75 -6.28
CA PRO A 93 -6.57 -17.67 -6.01
C PRO A 93 -6.32 -18.50 -4.76
N GLY A 94 -7.33 -18.60 -3.89
CA GLY A 94 -7.23 -19.28 -2.59
C GLY A 94 -6.77 -18.41 -1.42
N VAL A 95 -6.33 -17.18 -1.66
CA VAL A 95 -5.99 -16.20 -0.61
C VAL A 95 -7.15 -15.23 -0.44
N LEU A 96 -7.49 -14.90 0.81
CA LEU A 96 -8.51 -13.88 1.09
C LEU A 96 -8.05 -12.52 0.59
N ILE A 97 -8.89 -11.89 -0.23
CA ILE A 97 -8.69 -10.49 -0.63
C ILE A 97 -9.01 -9.60 0.57
N PRO A 98 -8.08 -8.76 1.02
CA PRO A 98 -8.32 -7.82 2.11
C PRO A 98 -9.57 -6.97 1.89
N ARG A 99 -10.35 -6.75 2.96
CA ARG A 99 -11.58 -5.99 2.92
C ARG A 99 -11.38 -4.61 3.54
N PRO A 100 -12.04 -3.56 3.02
CA PRO A 100 -11.95 -2.21 3.58
C PRO A 100 -12.34 -2.13 5.07
N GLU A 101 -13.28 -2.95 5.52
CA GLU A 101 -13.70 -3.02 6.91
C GLU A 101 -12.56 -3.50 7.83
N THR A 102 -11.66 -4.33 7.31
CA THR A 102 -10.48 -4.77 8.05
C THR A 102 -9.47 -3.63 8.20
N GLU A 103 -9.35 -2.73 7.21
CA GLU A 103 -8.53 -1.53 7.33
C GLU A 103 -9.04 -0.61 8.44
N MET A 104 -10.36 -0.43 8.55
CA MET A 104 -10.98 0.35 9.62
C MET A 104 -10.68 -0.25 11.00
N LEU A 105 -10.79 -1.57 11.14
CA LEU A 105 -10.45 -2.25 12.39
C LEU A 105 -8.98 -2.05 12.78
N VAL A 106 -8.08 -2.17 11.82
CA VAL A 106 -6.64 -1.92 12.05
C VAL A 106 -6.39 -0.48 12.46
N GLU A 107 -7.09 0.49 11.84
CA GLU A 107 -6.99 1.90 12.20
C GLU A 107 -7.39 2.15 13.65
N GLU A 108 -8.53 1.61 14.07
CA GLU A 108 -9.02 1.73 15.46
C GLU A 108 -8.03 1.12 16.47
N VAL A 109 -7.46 -0.04 16.14
CA VAL A 109 -6.45 -0.68 17.02
C VAL A 109 -5.19 0.18 17.11
N LEU A 110 -4.72 0.75 16.00
CA LEU A 110 -3.53 1.61 16.00
C LEU A 110 -3.77 2.91 16.78
N ASN A 111 -4.93 3.54 16.59
CA ASN A 111 -5.32 4.72 17.35
C ASN A 111 -5.38 4.43 18.86
N TYR A 112 -5.93 3.28 19.24
CA TYR A 112 -5.95 2.85 20.63
C TYR A 112 -4.52 2.63 21.18
N LEU A 113 -3.67 1.95 20.42
CA LEU A 113 -2.28 1.71 20.81
C LEU A 113 -1.51 3.03 20.97
N ASP A 114 -1.68 3.97 20.06
CA ASP A 114 -1.01 5.27 20.14
C ASP A 114 -1.49 6.09 21.34
N ALA A 115 -2.80 6.09 21.62
CA ALA A 115 -3.36 6.88 22.72
C ALA A 115 -3.12 6.24 24.09
N GLU A 116 -3.34 4.93 24.22
CA GLU A 116 -3.42 4.25 25.53
C GLU A 116 -2.16 3.43 25.86
N VAL A 117 -1.33 3.10 24.88
CA VAL A 117 -0.18 2.20 25.09
C VAL A 117 1.14 2.91 24.80
N LEU A 118 1.24 3.61 23.67
CA LEU A 118 2.50 4.19 23.19
C LEU A 118 2.66 5.67 23.54
N SER A 119 1.59 6.35 23.96
CA SER A 119 1.69 7.76 24.37
C SER A 119 2.60 7.93 25.60
N PRO A 120 3.31 9.06 25.74
CA PRO A 120 4.12 9.35 26.92
C PRO A 120 3.32 9.23 28.23
N GLU A 121 2.04 9.62 28.21
CA GLU A 121 1.13 9.53 29.34
C GLU A 121 0.78 8.08 29.68
N ALA A 122 0.56 7.24 28.65
CA ALA A 122 0.30 5.80 28.82
C ALA A 122 1.54 5.09 29.35
N ALA A 123 2.71 5.40 28.83
CA ALA A 123 3.99 4.88 29.31
C ALA A 123 4.25 5.27 30.78
N ALA A 124 3.84 6.48 31.17
CA ALA A 124 3.92 6.91 32.57
C ALA A 124 2.96 6.14 33.50
N ARG A 125 1.73 5.83 33.03
CA ARG A 125 0.75 5.03 33.77
C ARG A 125 1.18 3.56 33.93
N GLN A 126 1.87 3.00 32.93
CA GLN A 126 2.35 1.61 32.93
C GLN A 126 3.72 1.42 33.59
N ARG A 127 4.34 2.53 34.08
CA ARG A 127 5.57 2.42 34.85
C ARG A 127 5.27 1.67 36.15
N VAL A 128 5.50 0.37 36.12
CA VAL A 128 5.56 -0.43 37.34
C VAL A 128 6.75 0.11 38.14
N GLU A 129 6.49 0.68 39.29
CA GLU A 129 7.53 1.06 40.24
C GLU A 129 8.17 -0.22 40.77
N LEU A 130 9.21 -0.66 40.10
CA LEU A 130 10.02 -1.77 40.58
C LEU A 130 11.02 -1.22 41.61
N PRO A 131 11.30 -1.94 42.71
CA PRO A 131 12.17 -1.48 43.77
C PRO A 131 13.57 -1.02 43.33
N TRP A 132 14.03 -1.52 42.17
CA TRP A 132 15.34 -1.18 41.60
C TRP A 132 15.29 -0.10 40.50
N ASN A 133 14.13 0.47 40.15
CA ASN A 133 14.04 1.51 39.14
C ASN A 133 14.88 2.74 39.48
N ASP A 134 14.88 3.14 40.74
CA ASP A 134 15.69 4.26 41.21
C ASP A 134 17.19 4.01 41.13
N GLU A 135 17.62 2.77 41.42
CA GLU A 135 19.02 2.38 41.34
C GLU A 135 19.51 2.36 39.87
N VAL A 136 18.67 1.86 38.94
CA VAL A 136 18.99 1.83 37.51
C VAL A 136 19.04 3.26 36.95
N GLU A 137 18.15 4.12 37.37
CA GLU A 137 18.13 5.54 36.92
C GLU A 137 19.32 6.32 37.49
N GLN A 138 19.71 6.07 38.74
CA GLN A 138 20.90 6.64 39.35
C GLN A 138 22.17 6.14 38.65
N ALA A 139 22.28 4.85 38.37
CA ALA A 139 23.40 4.28 37.61
C ALA A 139 23.53 4.91 36.22
N ARG A 140 22.42 5.10 35.52
CA ARG A 140 22.39 5.75 34.20
C ARG A 140 22.81 7.22 34.24
N LYS A 141 22.39 7.97 35.27
CA LYS A 141 22.81 9.36 35.49
C LYS A 141 24.29 9.45 35.80
N ALA A 142 24.82 8.54 36.62
CA ALA A 142 26.24 8.47 36.95
C ALA A 142 27.10 8.12 35.70
N GLU A 143 26.64 7.22 34.88
CA GLU A 143 27.33 6.86 33.64
C GLU A 143 27.34 8.01 32.61
N ALA A 144 26.25 8.73 32.46
CA ALA A 144 26.18 9.92 31.64
C ALA A 144 27.10 11.05 32.13
N ALA A 145 27.16 11.29 33.43
CA ALA A 145 28.06 12.28 34.03
C ALA A 145 29.54 11.92 33.79
N LEU A 146 29.91 10.66 33.94
CA LEU A 146 31.25 10.15 33.62
C LEU A 146 31.62 10.30 32.15
N ALA A 147 30.65 10.09 31.24
CA ALA A 147 30.86 10.28 29.80
C ALA A 147 31.11 11.76 29.48
N ASP A 148 30.36 12.67 30.09
CA ASP A 148 30.54 14.12 29.92
C ASP A 148 31.87 14.62 30.47
N GLU A 149 32.31 14.10 31.63
CA GLU A 149 33.64 14.43 32.19
C GLU A 149 34.77 13.92 31.26
N ARG A 150 34.67 12.74 30.71
CA ARG A 150 35.65 12.21 29.75
C ARG A 150 35.71 13.07 28.49
N ALA A 151 34.55 13.44 27.94
CA ALA A 151 34.47 14.31 26.78
C ALA A 151 35.02 15.71 27.05
N ALA A 152 34.83 16.28 28.28
CA ALA A 152 35.40 17.54 28.70
C ALA A 152 36.93 17.47 28.90
N ALA A 153 37.44 16.34 29.43
CA ALA A 153 38.86 16.13 29.58
C ALA A 153 39.58 16.03 28.23
N GLU A 154 38.99 15.32 27.27
CA GLU A 154 39.50 15.22 25.90
C GLU A 154 39.55 16.58 25.19
N ARG A 155 38.53 17.44 25.39
CA ARG A 155 38.53 18.81 24.83
C ARG A 155 39.59 19.73 25.46
N ARG A 156 40.02 19.48 26.71
CA ARG A 156 41.08 20.25 27.37
C ARG A 156 42.49 19.77 27.00
N ALA A 157 42.60 18.56 26.47
CA ALA A 157 43.88 17.97 26.08
C ALA A 157 44.26 18.24 24.60
N ARG A 158 43.34 18.87 23.83
CA ARG A 158 43.58 19.39 22.48
C ARG A 158 43.85 20.88 22.49
#